data_b425afa9fc1540147a03107294f76c33
#
_entry.id   b425afa9fc1540147a03107294f76c33
#
_cell.length_a   1.000
_cell.length_b   1.000
_cell.length_c   1.000
_cell.angle_alpha   90.00
_cell.angle_beta   90.00
_cell.angle_gamma   90.00
#
_symmetry.space_group_name_H-M   'P 1'
#
loop_
_entity.id
_entity.type
_entity.pdbx_description
1 polymer ?
#
loop_
_entity_poly.entity_id
_entity_poly.type
_entity_poly.pdbx_seq_one_letter_code
_entity_poly.pdbx_strand_id
1 'polypeptide(L)' 'VNLGSQKERILQKIETINKQITSLNNKLKNKAYVTNAPKEIVQNDKNLVKELTIEDGKLRSIVSSIN' A
#
# COMPACT_ATOMS: atom_id res chain seq x y z
N VAL A 1 -3.17 -27.88 -6.71
CA VAL A 1 -3.59 -27.70 -5.47
C VAL A 1 -2.60 -27.05 -4.50
N ASN A 2 -2.43 -25.80 -4.64
CA ASN A 2 -1.41 -25.13 -3.86
C ASN A 2 -2.03 -23.97 -3.09
N LEU A 3 -2.70 -24.30 -1.99
CA LEU A 3 -3.20 -23.29 -1.07
C LEU A 3 -2.04 -22.43 -0.58
N GLY A 4 -0.86 -23.08 -0.39
CA GLY A 4 0.34 -22.34 -0.02
C GLY A 4 0.78 -21.33 -1.05
N SER A 5 0.68 -21.69 -2.35
CA SER A 5 1.06 -20.77 -3.42
C SER A 5 0.15 -19.54 -3.49
N GLN A 6 -1.15 -19.75 -3.31
CA GLN A 6 -2.09 -18.61 -3.29
C GLN A 6 -1.79 -17.69 -2.13
N LYS A 7 -1.58 -18.26 -0.95
CA LYS A 7 -1.26 -17.48 0.23
C LYS A 7 0.03 -16.69 0.04
N GLU A 8 1.06 -17.35 -0.52
CA GLU A 8 2.34 -16.69 -0.78
C GLU A 8 2.18 -15.52 -1.74
N ARG A 9 1.40 -15.68 -2.81
CA ARG A 9 1.16 -14.61 -3.76
C ARG A 9 0.49 -13.41 -3.10
N ILE A 10 -0.50 -13.69 -2.24
CA ILE A 10 -1.21 -12.63 -1.54
C ILE A 10 -0.26 -11.95 -0.54
N LEU A 11 0.55 -12.71 0.16
CA LEU A 11 1.53 -12.15 1.10
C LEU A 11 2.55 -11.27 0.38
N GLN A 12 2.98 -11.67 -0.82
CA GLN A 12 3.89 -10.86 -1.63
C GLN A 12 3.23 -9.56 -2.06
N LYS A 13 1.96 -9.60 -2.43
CA LYS A 13 1.22 -8.39 -2.77
C LYS A 13 1.10 -7.46 -1.57
N ILE A 14 0.80 -8.02 -0.40
CA ILE A 14 0.72 -7.25 0.84
C ILE A 14 2.05 -6.57 1.11
N GLU A 15 3.15 -7.30 0.98
CA GLU A 15 4.48 -6.75 1.20
C GLU A 15 4.79 -5.62 0.23
N THR A 16 4.46 -5.81 -1.06
CA THR A 16 4.68 -4.78 -2.07
C THR A 16 3.86 -3.53 -1.76
N ILE A 17 2.59 -3.73 -1.40
CA ILE A 17 1.70 -2.61 -1.04
C ILE A 17 2.23 -1.88 0.18
N ASN A 18 2.68 -2.61 1.20
CA ASN A 18 3.26 -2.00 2.40
C ASN A 18 4.48 -1.16 2.08
N LYS A 19 5.34 -1.65 1.19
CA LYS A 19 6.52 -0.89 0.76
C LYS A 19 6.11 0.40 0.05
N GLN A 20 5.09 0.33 -0.80
CA GLN A 20 4.58 1.49 -1.50
C GLN A 20 3.99 2.50 -0.52
N ILE A 21 3.19 2.03 0.43
CA ILE A 21 2.59 2.89 1.45
C ILE A 21 3.68 3.58 2.27
N THR A 22 4.69 2.84 2.70
CA THR A 22 5.80 3.39 3.48
C THR A 22 6.53 4.46 2.68
N SER A 23 6.83 4.18 1.41
CA SER A 23 7.52 5.12 0.55
C SER A 23 6.71 6.42 0.37
N LEU A 24 5.41 6.29 0.12
CA LEU A 24 4.54 7.45 -0.04
C LEU A 24 4.41 8.23 1.25
N ASN A 25 4.27 7.55 2.38
CA ASN A 25 4.20 8.21 3.68
C ASN A 25 5.48 8.98 3.99
N ASN A 26 6.63 8.41 3.66
CA ASN A 26 7.91 9.10 3.85
C ASN A 26 7.99 10.37 3.02
N LYS A 27 7.53 10.32 1.77
CA LYS A 27 7.47 11.49 0.91
C LYS A 27 6.56 12.56 1.49
N LEU A 28 5.38 12.14 1.96
CA LEU A 28 4.40 13.08 2.49
C LEU A 28 4.82 13.68 3.83
N LYS A 29 5.68 12.99 4.57
CA LYS A 29 6.25 13.54 5.81
C LYS A 29 7.32 14.58 5.55
N ASN A 30 7.93 14.56 4.38
CA ASN A 30 8.98 15.49 4.03
C ASN A 30 8.36 16.83 3.64
N LYS A 31 8.53 17.84 4.49
CA LYS A 31 7.97 19.16 4.25
C LYS A 31 8.49 19.79 2.97
N ALA A 32 9.76 19.56 2.64
CA ALA A 32 10.33 20.09 1.42
C ALA A 32 9.64 19.51 0.19
N TYR A 33 9.36 18.22 0.20
CA TYR A 33 8.64 17.58 -0.89
C TYR A 33 7.21 18.15 -1.02
N VAL A 34 6.49 18.21 0.10
CA VAL A 34 5.10 18.69 0.10
C VAL A 34 5.04 20.16 -0.33
N THR A 35 6.02 20.96 0.06
CA THR A 35 6.07 22.37 -0.30
C THR A 35 6.43 22.58 -1.77
N ASN A 36 7.37 21.79 -2.29
CA ASN A 36 7.88 21.96 -3.66
C ASN A 36 7.02 21.25 -4.70
N ALA A 37 6.35 20.16 -4.32
CA ALA A 37 5.54 19.42 -5.27
C ALA A 37 4.21 20.14 -5.53
N PRO A 38 3.66 20.04 -6.76
CA PRO A 38 2.32 20.57 -7.05
C PRO A 38 1.29 19.93 -6.12
N LYS A 39 0.27 20.73 -5.76
CA LYS A 39 -0.79 20.22 -4.88
C LYS A 39 -1.49 19.00 -5.47
N GLU A 40 -1.63 18.95 -6.79
CA GLU A 40 -2.26 17.81 -7.46
C GLU A 40 -1.49 16.52 -7.20
N ILE A 41 -0.16 16.58 -7.27
CA ILE A 41 0.67 15.41 -7.04
C ILE A 41 0.59 14.97 -5.58
N VAL A 42 0.63 15.92 -4.64
CA VAL A 42 0.50 15.61 -3.22
C VAL A 42 -0.86 14.98 -2.94
N GLN A 43 -1.91 15.52 -3.53
CA GLN A 43 -3.25 14.97 -3.36
C GLN A 43 -3.37 13.58 -3.95
N ASN A 44 -2.79 13.35 -5.13
CA ASN A 44 -2.77 12.03 -5.75
C ASN A 44 -2.03 11.02 -4.89
N ASP A 45 -0.91 11.42 -4.29
CA ASP A 45 -0.17 10.54 -3.39
C ASP A 45 -0.99 10.16 -2.17
N LYS A 46 -1.71 11.13 -1.58
CA LYS A 46 -2.58 10.85 -0.45
C LYS A 46 -3.71 9.90 -0.82
N ASN A 47 -4.31 10.10 -1.98
CA ASN A 47 -5.37 9.22 -2.48
C ASN A 47 -4.84 7.81 -2.72
N LEU A 48 -3.64 7.71 -3.27
CA LEU A 48 -3.02 6.42 -3.54
C LEU A 48 -2.72 5.66 -2.24
N VAL A 49 -2.22 6.36 -1.22
CA VAL A 49 -2.00 5.76 0.10
C VAL A 49 -3.31 5.21 0.66
N LYS A 50 -4.39 5.96 0.52
CA LYS A 50 -5.69 5.55 1.00
C LYS A 50 -6.17 4.29 0.27
N GLU A 51 -6.06 4.27 -1.05
CA GLU A 51 -6.45 3.12 -1.84
C GLU A 51 -5.62 1.88 -1.52
N LEU A 52 -4.31 2.06 -1.38
CA LEU A 52 -3.41 0.96 -1.04
C LEU A 52 -3.71 0.41 0.35
N THR A 53 -4.05 1.28 1.30
CA THR A 53 -4.41 0.86 2.64
C THR A 53 -5.67 -0.01 2.62
N ILE A 54 -6.67 0.40 1.83
CA ILE A 54 -7.91 -0.37 1.68
C ILE A 54 -7.61 -1.73 1.06
N GLU A 55 -6.81 -1.76 0.02
CA GLU A 55 -6.45 -3.01 -0.66
C GLU A 55 -5.65 -3.93 0.25
N ASP A 56 -4.72 -3.37 1.02
CA ASP A 56 -3.96 -4.13 2.00
C ASP A 56 -4.89 -4.81 3.00
N GLY A 57 -5.89 -4.08 3.50
CA GLY A 57 -6.87 -4.63 4.41
C GLY A 57 -7.66 -5.78 3.80
N LYS A 58 -8.06 -5.65 2.53
CA LYS A 58 -8.76 -6.71 1.82
C LYS A 58 -7.90 -7.96 1.66
N LEU A 59 -6.65 -7.78 1.28
CA LEU A 59 -5.73 -8.90 1.09
C LEU A 59 -5.45 -9.62 2.41
N ARG A 60 -5.29 -8.87 3.49
CA ARG A 60 -5.09 -9.46 4.83
C ARG A 60 -6.30 -10.26 5.27
N SER A 61 -7.49 -9.76 4.96
CA SER A 61 -8.73 -10.46 5.25
C SER A 61 -8.80 -11.79 4.50
N ILE A 62 -8.39 -11.80 3.23
CA ILE A 62 -8.36 -13.03 2.43
C ILE A 62 -7.39 -14.03 3.03
N VAL A 63 -6.20 -13.59 3.41
CA VAL A 63 -5.19 -14.47 4.03
C VAL A 63 -5.71 -15.04 5.33
N SER A 64 -6.39 -14.22 6.12
CA SER A 64 -6.99 -14.68 7.37
C SER A 64 -8.07 -15.74 7.14
N SER A 65 -8.81 -15.62 6.03
CA SER A 65 -9.84 -16.61 5.68
C SER A 65 -9.23 -17.94 5.23
N ILE A 66 -8.08 -17.90 4.59
CA ILE A 66 -7.38 -19.10 4.13
C ILE A 66 -6.82 -19.90 5.31
N ASN A 67 -6.43 -19.24 6.36
CA ASN A 67 -5.96 -19.91 7.57
C ASN A 67 -7.10 -20.45 8.38
#